data_42fee4ae8594ab26f70a80abbe4d255e
#
_entry.id   42fee4ae8594ab26f70a80abbe4d255e
#
_cell.length_a   1.000
_cell.length_b   1.000
_cell.length_c   1.000
_cell.angle_alpha   90.00
_cell.angle_beta   90.00
_cell.angle_gamma   90.00
#
_symmetry.space_group_name_H-M   'P 1'
#
loop_
_entity.id
_entity.type
_entity.pdbx_description
1 polymer ?
#
loop_
_entity_poly.entity_id
_entity_poly.type
_entity_poly.pdbx_seq_one_letter_code
_entity_poly.pdbx_strand_id
1 'polypeptide(L)'
;MQFEKLEQNIIDLVKEEQAKLGYRKECIRLYYPLSSLMHLTGKSCGEQEMLTLLSDFCREAEPHLGKITVSAKKERFCFLIPEEGVVYVKENTLPNEFIKELVELVGRHDCTMEEIKALFEKQPWPVIVKPIKGDEFDLLIRFAEGAKDS
;
A
#
# COMPACT_ATOMS: atom_id res chain seq x y z
N MET A 1 9.89 1.67 11.74
CA MET A 1 10.84 1.67 10.63
C MET A 1 10.93 3.07 10.02
N GLN A 2 12.12 3.52 9.71
CA GLN A 2 12.37 4.89 9.23
C GLN A 2 11.66 5.23 7.90
N PHE A 3 11.40 4.23 7.08
CA PHE A 3 10.87 4.40 5.73
C PHE A 3 9.40 3.98 5.56
N GLU A 4 8.66 3.84 6.65
CA GLU A 4 7.26 3.40 6.58
C GLU A 4 6.38 4.29 5.71
N LYS A 5 6.53 5.60 5.83
CA LYS A 5 5.73 6.55 5.05
C LYS A 5 6.03 6.45 3.56
N LEU A 6 7.30 6.30 3.20
CA LEU A 6 7.71 6.16 1.81
C LEU A 6 7.22 4.84 1.23
N GLU A 7 7.40 3.74 1.94
CA GLU A 7 6.94 2.43 1.49
C GLU A 7 5.43 2.44 1.28
N GLN A 8 4.68 2.99 2.24
CA GLN A 8 3.23 3.05 2.13
C GLN A 8 2.79 3.93 0.96
N ASN A 9 3.47 5.05 0.72
CA ASN A 9 3.17 5.92 -0.40
C ASN A 9 3.39 5.21 -1.74
N ILE A 10 4.47 4.46 -1.86
CA ILE A 10 4.77 3.66 -3.07
C ILE A 10 3.67 2.62 -3.29
N ILE A 11 3.29 1.90 -2.24
CA ILE A 11 2.22 0.89 -2.31
C ILE A 11 0.91 1.54 -2.77
N ASP A 12 0.56 2.69 -2.21
CA ASP A 12 -0.66 3.41 -2.57
C ASP A 12 -0.66 3.85 -4.03
N LEU A 13 0.48 4.33 -4.54
CA LEU A 13 0.60 4.72 -5.95
C LEU A 13 0.50 3.52 -6.89
N VAL A 14 1.09 2.39 -6.51
CA VAL A 14 0.97 1.15 -7.31
C VAL A 14 -0.49 0.69 -7.34
N LYS A 15 -1.19 0.73 -6.21
CA LYS A 15 -2.62 0.41 -6.14
C LYS A 15 -3.44 1.32 -7.05
N GLU A 16 -3.13 2.62 -7.04
CA GLU A 16 -3.81 3.60 -7.88
C GLU A 16 -3.61 3.30 -9.36
N GLU A 17 -2.39 2.97 -9.78
CA GLU A 17 -2.12 2.59 -11.16
C GLU A 17 -2.87 1.31 -11.55
N GLN A 18 -2.91 0.32 -10.68
CA GLN A 18 -3.64 -0.92 -10.93
C GLN A 18 -5.15 -0.68 -11.02
N ALA A 19 -5.67 0.26 -10.24
CA ALA A 19 -7.09 0.62 -10.29
C ALA A 19 -7.46 1.35 -11.59
N LYS A 20 -6.58 2.21 -12.09
CA LYS A 20 -6.84 3.00 -13.31
C LYS A 20 -6.64 2.19 -14.59
N LEU A 21 -5.56 1.42 -14.67
CA LEU A 21 -5.12 0.76 -15.90
C LEU A 21 -5.37 -0.75 -15.90
N GLY A 22 -5.87 -1.29 -14.80
CA GLY A 22 -5.97 -2.72 -14.58
C GLY A 22 -4.65 -3.32 -14.11
N TYR A 23 -4.74 -4.47 -13.47
CA TYR A 23 -3.55 -5.18 -13.03
C TYR A 23 -2.81 -5.78 -14.22
N ARG A 24 -1.52 -5.49 -14.29
CA ARG A 24 -0.61 -6.11 -15.25
C ARG A 24 0.64 -6.55 -14.50
N LYS A 25 1.13 -7.73 -14.82
CA LYS A 25 2.35 -8.26 -14.23
C LYS A 25 3.57 -7.64 -14.93
N GLU A 26 3.76 -6.35 -14.75
CA GLU A 26 4.82 -5.55 -15.36
C GLU A 26 5.42 -4.63 -14.32
N CYS A 27 6.67 -4.23 -14.51
CA CYS A 27 7.29 -3.23 -13.62
C CYS A 27 6.59 -1.87 -13.79
N ILE A 28 6.60 -1.07 -12.72
CA ILE A 28 5.98 0.25 -12.70
C ILE A 28 7.05 1.29 -12.37
N ARG A 29 7.00 2.44 -13.04
CA ARG A 29 7.88 3.58 -12.75
C ARG A 29 7.09 4.64 -11.98
N LEU A 30 7.66 5.08 -10.88
CA LEU A 30 7.10 6.15 -10.06
C LEU A 30 8.09 7.31 -10.02
N TYR A 31 7.58 8.54 -10.09
CA TYR A 31 8.40 9.74 -10.11
C TYR A 31 8.12 10.61 -8.89
N TYR A 32 9.19 11.03 -8.23
CA TYR A 32 9.11 11.88 -7.05
C TYR A 32 10.04 13.07 -7.18
N PRO A 33 9.60 14.30 -6.91
CA PRO A 33 10.52 15.41 -6.72
C PRO A 33 11.23 15.27 -5.37
N LEU A 34 12.42 15.87 -5.26
CA LEU A 34 13.22 15.83 -4.03
C LEU A 34 12.41 16.30 -2.81
N SER A 35 11.63 17.38 -2.98
CA SER A 35 10.82 17.94 -1.89
C SER A 35 9.84 16.91 -1.28
N SER A 36 9.23 16.10 -2.13
CA SER A 36 8.31 15.05 -1.67
C SER A 36 9.06 13.97 -0.89
N LEU A 37 10.24 13.58 -1.36
CA LEU A 37 11.06 12.58 -0.68
C LEU A 37 11.57 13.08 0.67
N MET A 38 11.95 14.36 0.76
CA MET A 38 12.33 14.97 2.03
C MET A 38 11.18 14.89 3.04
N HIS A 39 9.98 15.16 2.57
CA HIS A 39 8.78 15.07 3.42
C HIS A 39 8.50 13.62 3.87
N LEU A 40 8.57 12.67 2.94
CA LEU A 40 8.27 11.26 3.22
C LEU A 40 9.32 10.57 4.09
N THR A 41 10.58 10.96 3.95
CA THR A 41 11.68 10.37 4.74
C THR A 41 11.97 11.14 6.02
N GLY A 42 11.48 12.38 6.13
CA GLY A 42 11.81 13.26 7.25
C GLY A 42 13.24 13.78 7.24
N LYS A 43 13.94 13.66 6.12
CA LYS A 43 15.32 14.11 5.96
C LYS A 43 15.42 15.24 4.95
N SER A 44 16.00 16.37 5.37
CA SER A 44 16.26 17.49 4.49
C SER A 44 17.70 17.38 3.97
N CYS A 45 17.86 17.09 2.68
CA CYS A 45 19.17 16.86 2.07
C CYS A 45 19.15 17.09 0.56
N GLY A 46 20.33 17.09 -0.07
CA GLY A 46 20.46 17.23 -1.51
C GLY A 46 20.22 15.91 -2.25
N GLU A 47 20.27 15.98 -3.57
CA GLU A 47 20.03 14.84 -4.45
C GLU A 47 20.93 13.64 -4.15
N GLN A 48 22.24 13.85 -4.02
CA GLN A 48 23.20 12.77 -3.80
C GLN A 48 23.00 12.11 -2.43
N GLU A 49 22.77 12.91 -1.41
CA GLU A 49 22.51 12.40 -0.07
C GLU A 49 21.19 11.60 -0.03
N MET A 50 20.18 12.07 -0.77
CA MET A 50 18.92 11.37 -0.88
C MET A 50 19.09 10.02 -1.58
N LEU A 51 19.89 9.95 -2.66
CA LEU A 51 20.19 8.70 -3.34
C LEU A 51 20.84 7.69 -2.39
N THR A 52 21.78 8.14 -1.57
CA THR A 52 22.44 7.30 -0.57
C THR A 52 21.44 6.78 0.46
N LEU A 53 20.56 7.64 0.95
CA LEU A 53 19.50 7.27 1.89
C LEU A 53 18.56 6.26 1.27
N LEU A 54 18.18 6.46 0.00
CA LEU A 54 17.26 5.56 -0.70
C LEU A 54 17.86 4.18 -0.99
N SER A 55 19.19 4.05 -1.00
CA SER A 55 19.83 2.73 -1.07
C SER A 55 19.48 1.89 0.15
N ASP A 56 19.42 2.49 1.32
CA ASP A 56 19.01 1.80 2.55
C ASP A 56 17.53 1.43 2.49
N PHE A 57 16.70 2.34 1.98
CA PHE A 57 15.28 2.08 1.77
C PHE A 57 15.08 0.87 0.83
N CYS A 58 15.80 0.82 -0.28
CA CYS A 58 15.67 -0.28 -1.25
C CYS A 58 16.02 -1.63 -0.62
N ARG A 59 17.02 -1.68 0.25
CA ARG A 59 17.36 -2.90 0.98
C ARG A 59 16.26 -3.33 1.95
N GLU A 60 15.72 -2.39 2.70
CA GLU A 60 14.66 -2.69 3.67
C GLU A 60 13.36 -3.11 2.99
N ALA A 61 13.04 -2.54 1.83
CA ALA A 61 11.81 -2.83 1.10
C ALA A 61 11.90 -4.11 0.24
N GLU A 62 13.09 -4.63 0.00
CA GLU A 62 13.31 -5.78 -0.89
C GLU A 62 12.42 -7.00 -0.58
N PRO A 63 12.25 -7.42 0.70
CA PRO A 63 11.39 -8.57 1.00
C PRO A 63 9.93 -8.41 0.56
N HIS A 64 9.45 -7.18 0.44
CA HIS A 64 8.06 -6.88 0.04
C HIS A 64 7.96 -6.45 -1.41
N LEU A 65 8.75 -5.47 -1.80
CA LEU A 65 8.63 -4.81 -3.10
C LEU A 65 9.63 -5.29 -4.15
N GLY A 66 10.47 -6.27 -3.79
CA GLY A 66 11.51 -6.74 -4.70
C GLY A 66 12.64 -5.73 -4.83
N LYS A 67 13.52 -5.95 -5.79
CA LYS A 67 14.69 -5.10 -5.98
C LYS A 67 14.34 -3.81 -6.71
N ILE A 68 14.04 -2.76 -5.96
CA ILE A 68 13.73 -1.44 -6.50
C ILE A 68 15.00 -0.78 -7.02
N THR A 69 14.93 -0.17 -8.19
CA THR A 69 16.01 0.63 -8.76
C THR A 69 15.61 2.10 -8.70
N VAL A 70 16.51 2.94 -8.17
CA VAL A 70 16.29 4.38 -8.07
C VAL A 70 17.32 5.12 -8.90
N SER A 71 16.87 6.07 -9.71
CA SER A 71 17.73 6.97 -10.45
C SER A 71 17.24 8.40 -10.22
N ALA A 72 18.15 9.36 -10.38
CA ALA A 72 17.83 10.78 -10.15
C ALA A 72 18.44 11.66 -11.24
N LYS A 73 17.70 12.69 -11.65
CA LYS A 73 18.17 13.70 -12.59
C LYS A 73 17.45 15.02 -12.29
N LYS A 74 18.22 16.08 -12.05
CA LYS A 74 17.67 17.43 -11.76
C LYS A 74 16.65 17.41 -10.61
N GLU A 75 17.01 16.76 -9.51
CA GLU A 75 16.19 16.63 -8.31
C GLU A 75 14.86 15.90 -8.54
N ARG A 76 14.75 15.15 -9.63
CA ARG A 76 13.61 14.29 -9.91
C ARG A 76 14.06 12.83 -9.82
N PHE A 77 13.37 12.06 -9.01
CA PHE A 77 13.71 10.66 -8.72
C PHE A 77 12.75 9.73 -9.42
N CYS A 78 13.30 8.68 -10.03
CA CYS A 78 12.52 7.64 -10.67
C CYS A 78 12.73 6.34 -9.90
N PHE A 79 11.65 5.75 -9.40
CA PHE A 79 11.65 4.45 -8.74
C PHE A 79 11.09 3.42 -9.71
N LEU A 80 11.91 2.44 -10.06
CA LEU A 80 11.45 1.32 -10.87
C LEU A 80 11.07 0.19 -9.93
N ILE A 81 9.77 -0.05 -9.80
CA ILE A 81 9.23 -1.13 -8.98
C ILE A 81 9.20 -2.39 -9.82
N PRO A 82 9.93 -3.45 -9.45
CA PRO A 82 9.99 -4.66 -10.25
C PRO A 82 8.68 -5.44 -10.23
N GLU A 83 8.57 -6.40 -11.12
CA GLU A 83 7.40 -7.26 -11.26
C GLU A 83 7.00 -7.90 -9.93
N GLU A 84 7.96 -8.39 -9.15
CA GLU A 84 7.71 -9.00 -7.82
C GLU A 84 6.99 -8.03 -6.88
N GLY A 85 7.37 -6.75 -6.91
CA GLY A 85 6.73 -5.73 -6.10
C GLY A 85 5.31 -5.43 -6.53
N VAL A 86 5.07 -5.40 -7.83
CA VAL A 86 3.72 -5.20 -8.40
C VAL A 86 2.80 -6.35 -8.01
N VAL A 87 3.30 -7.57 -8.06
CA VAL A 87 2.55 -8.77 -7.64
C VAL A 87 2.27 -8.73 -6.14
N TYR A 88 3.26 -8.35 -5.34
CA TYR A 88 3.08 -8.22 -3.88
C TYR A 88 1.93 -7.25 -3.55
N VAL A 89 1.92 -6.08 -4.19
CA VAL A 89 0.87 -5.08 -3.96
C VAL A 89 -0.50 -5.64 -4.36
N LYS A 90 -0.59 -6.34 -5.49
CA LYS A 90 -1.85 -6.92 -5.95
C LYS A 90 -2.37 -7.99 -4.97
N GLU A 91 -1.49 -8.86 -4.50
CA GLU A 91 -1.85 -9.93 -3.57
C GLU A 91 -2.25 -9.42 -2.19
N ASN A 92 -1.72 -8.26 -1.80
CA ASN A 92 -1.99 -7.64 -0.50
C ASN A 92 -2.96 -6.46 -0.58
N THR A 93 -3.64 -6.30 -1.72
CA THR A 93 -4.66 -5.27 -1.92
C THR A 93 -6.05 -5.91 -1.85
N LEU A 94 -6.97 -5.25 -1.15
CA LEU A 94 -8.36 -5.69 -1.10
C LEU A 94 -8.97 -5.55 -2.50
N PRO A 95 -9.58 -6.63 -3.04
CA PRO A 95 -10.28 -6.54 -4.33
C PRO A 95 -11.41 -5.52 -4.28
N ASN A 96 -11.68 -4.84 -5.39
CA ASN A 96 -12.75 -3.85 -5.46
C ASN A 96 -14.11 -4.46 -5.14
N GLU A 97 -14.37 -5.69 -5.60
CA GLU A 97 -15.61 -6.41 -5.28
C GLU A 97 -15.75 -6.66 -3.78
N PHE A 98 -14.67 -7.02 -3.10
CA PHE A 98 -14.67 -7.22 -1.66
C PHE A 98 -15.00 -5.92 -0.92
N ILE A 99 -14.37 -4.81 -1.31
CA ILE A 99 -14.62 -3.49 -0.71
C ILE A 99 -16.08 -3.10 -0.91
N LYS A 100 -16.60 -3.28 -2.10
CA LYS A 100 -17.99 -2.98 -2.42
C LYS A 100 -18.98 -3.79 -1.58
N GLU A 101 -18.75 -5.10 -1.46
CA GLU A 101 -19.57 -5.97 -0.63
C GLU A 101 -19.50 -5.56 0.84
N LEU A 102 -18.31 -5.20 1.33
CA LEU A 102 -18.11 -4.76 2.71
C LEU A 102 -18.89 -3.48 3.00
N VAL A 103 -18.82 -2.49 2.10
CA VAL A 103 -19.53 -1.21 2.25
C VAL A 103 -21.05 -1.45 2.24
N GLU A 104 -21.55 -2.27 1.33
CA GLU A 104 -22.97 -2.62 1.25
C GLU A 104 -23.45 -3.34 2.50
N LEU A 105 -22.65 -4.26 3.00
CA LEU A 105 -22.98 -5.03 4.21
C LEU A 105 -23.09 -4.11 5.44
N VAL A 106 -22.09 -3.25 5.65
CA VAL A 106 -22.06 -2.36 6.81
C VAL A 106 -23.13 -1.26 6.71
N GLY A 107 -23.52 -0.88 5.50
CA GLY A 107 -24.58 0.10 5.27
C GLY A 107 -25.99 -0.42 5.61
N ARG A 108 -26.17 -1.70 5.84
CA ARG A 108 -27.49 -2.27 6.22
C ARG A 108 -27.75 -2.07 7.70
N HIS A 109 -29.00 -1.77 8.04
CA HIS A 109 -29.41 -1.56 9.44
C HIS A 109 -29.31 -2.83 10.29
N ASP A 110 -29.44 -3.98 9.67
CA ASP A 110 -29.46 -5.29 10.33
C ASP A 110 -28.12 -6.04 10.23
N CYS A 111 -27.04 -5.33 9.87
CA CYS A 111 -25.72 -5.93 9.76
C CYS A 111 -25.22 -6.42 11.12
N THR A 112 -24.76 -7.67 11.17
CA THR A 112 -24.19 -8.28 12.37
C THR A 112 -22.68 -8.44 12.22
N MET A 113 -21.98 -8.55 13.36
CA MET A 113 -20.55 -8.81 13.38
C MET A 113 -20.21 -10.14 12.73
N GLU A 114 -21.10 -11.12 12.86
CA GLU A 114 -20.92 -12.44 12.25
C GLU A 114 -20.93 -12.37 10.73
N GLU A 115 -21.79 -11.53 10.15
CA GLU A 115 -21.82 -11.32 8.70
C GLU A 115 -20.54 -10.70 8.18
N ILE A 116 -19.99 -9.72 8.91
CA ILE A 116 -18.71 -9.08 8.57
C ILE A 116 -17.58 -10.11 8.64
N LYS A 117 -17.55 -10.90 9.70
CA LYS A 117 -16.57 -11.97 9.88
C LYS A 117 -16.65 -13.00 8.74
N ALA A 118 -17.86 -13.41 8.38
CA ALA A 118 -18.06 -14.36 7.28
C ALA A 118 -17.55 -13.82 5.96
N LEU A 119 -17.74 -12.51 5.70
CA LEU A 119 -17.23 -11.88 4.48
C LEU A 119 -15.70 -11.94 4.40
N PHE A 120 -15.00 -11.68 5.52
CA PHE A 120 -13.55 -11.78 5.57
C PHE A 120 -13.06 -13.22 5.41
N GLU A 121 -13.73 -14.18 6.03
CA GLU A 121 -13.39 -15.60 5.95
C GLU A 121 -13.59 -16.20 4.55
N LYS A 122 -14.50 -15.63 3.79
CA LYS A 122 -14.82 -16.06 2.43
C LYS A 122 -13.69 -15.77 1.43
N GLN A 123 -12.76 -14.88 1.78
CA GLN A 123 -11.69 -14.49 0.87
C GLN A 123 -10.67 -15.64 0.69
N PRO A 124 -10.21 -15.89 -0.56
CA PRO A 124 -9.29 -16.99 -0.85
C PRO A 124 -7.85 -16.75 -0.41
N TRP A 125 -7.54 -15.56 0.07
CA TRP A 125 -6.20 -15.18 0.53
C TRP A 125 -6.29 -14.44 1.86
N PRO A 126 -5.20 -14.41 2.64
CA PRO A 126 -5.17 -13.60 3.87
C PRO A 126 -5.37 -12.14 3.54
N VAL A 127 -6.36 -11.52 4.17
CA VAL A 127 -6.60 -10.09 4.02
C VAL A 127 -5.73 -9.35 5.03
N ILE A 128 -4.71 -8.64 4.54
CA ILE A 128 -3.88 -7.81 5.39
C ILE A 128 -4.59 -6.48 5.56
N VAL A 129 -5.02 -6.24 6.78
CA VAL A 129 -5.81 -5.07 7.12
C VAL A 129 -4.96 -4.15 7.97
N LYS A 130 -4.58 -2.98 7.43
CA LYS A 130 -3.87 -1.95 8.19
C LYS A 130 -4.86 -0.83 8.52
N PRO A 131 -4.96 -0.42 9.79
CA PRO A 131 -5.87 0.66 10.14
C PRO A 131 -5.42 1.97 9.50
N ILE A 132 -6.39 2.66 8.88
CA ILE A 132 -6.20 4.00 8.31
C ILE A 132 -6.96 4.95 9.22
N LYS A 133 -6.24 5.79 9.96
CA LYS A 133 -6.85 6.68 10.95
C LYS A 133 -7.81 7.69 10.31
N GLY A 134 -8.99 7.81 10.90
CA GLY A 134 -9.98 8.81 10.51
C GLY A 134 -10.80 8.45 9.28
N ASP A 135 -10.71 7.21 8.81
CA ASP A 135 -11.43 6.72 7.65
C ASP A 135 -12.54 5.75 8.10
N GLU A 136 -13.67 5.75 7.40
CA GLU A 136 -14.74 4.77 7.61
C GLU A 136 -14.22 3.35 7.43
N PHE A 137 -13.26 3.15 6.54
CA PHE A 137 -12.63 1.87 6.29
C PHE A 137 -11.90 1.35 7.52
N ASP A 138 -11.22 2.22 8.27
CA ASP A 138 -10.57 1.86 9.54
C ASP A 138 -11.58 1.34 10.55
N LEU A 139 -12.75 1.98 10.61
CA LEU A 139 -13.83 1.55 11.51
C LEU A 139 -14.35 0.16 11.13
N LEU A 140 -14.52 -0.10 9.84
CA LEU A 140 -14.98 -1.40 9.33
C LEU A 140 -13.99 -2.52 9.68
N ILE A 141 -12.70 -2.22 9.57
CA ILE A 141 -11.63 -3.15 9.90
C ILE A 141 -11.65 -3.47 11.38
N ARG A 142 -11.84 -2.47 12.24
CA ARG A 142 -11.93 -2.67 13.69
C ARG A 142 -13.12 -3.53 14.07
N PHE A 143 -14.24 -3.38 13.41
CA PHE A 143 -15.39 -4.24 13.64
C PHE A 143 -15.08 -5.70 13.29
N ALA A 144 -14.42 -5.93 12.18
CA ALA A 144 -14.04 -7.27 11.76
C ALA A 144 -13.05 -7.92 12.74
N GLU A 145 -12.07 -7.15 13.22
CA GLU A 145 -11.09 -7.61 14.21
C GLU A 145 -11.78 -7.92 15.55
N GLY A 146 -12.68 -7.06 15.99
CA GLY A 146 -13.47 -7.28 17.21
C GLY A 146 -14.32 -8.55 17.11
N ALA A 147 -14.86 -8.84 15.96
CA ALA A 147 -15.63 -10.06 15.73
C ALA A 147 -14.78 -11.33 15.84
N LYS A 148 -13.50 -11.26 15.48
CA LYS A 148 -12.56 -12.38 15.60
C LYS A 148 -12.17 -12.67 17.04
N ASP A 149 -12.14 -11.67 17.88
CA ASP A 149 -11.73 -11.75 19.29
C ASP A 149 -12.87 -12.16 20.23
N SER A 150 -14.07 -12.16 19.74
CA SER A 150 -15.26 -12.48 20.57
C SER A 150 -15.62 -13.96 20.59
#